data_4a229fadff5efe759ef997034d2d2fae
#
_entry.id   4a229fadff5efe759ef997034d2d2fae
#
_cell.length_a   1.000
_cell.length_b   1.000
_cell.length_c   1.000
_cell.angle_alpha   90.00
_cell.angle_beta   90.00
_cell.angle_gamma   90.00
#
_symmetry.space_group_name_H-M   'P 1'
#
loop_
_entity.id
_entity.type
_entity.pdbx_description
1 polymer ?
#
loop_
_entity_poly.entity_id
_entity_poly.type
_entity_poly.pdbx_seq_one_letter_code
_entity_poly.pdbx_strand_id
1 'polypeptide(L)'
;MRVALGLAALVVGLVSGAAGTLVHQRWWGLALALCAALAALAWLPAGGPRLAFAVGWCVPVVRGALERPGGGFLISADAAGWSFLAGSAVLLVAALVTVGARRRTPAATLRGRADDPGVRGLPS
;
A
#
# COMPACT_ATOMS: atom_id res chain seq x y z
N MET A 1 -17.07 7.54 8.33
CA MET A 1 -15.77 8.21 8.16
C MET A 1 -14.65 7.29 7.67
N ARG A 2 -14.42 6.13 8.27
CA ARG A 2 -13.35 5.19 7.82
C ARG A 2 -13.56 4.63 6.41
N VAL A 3 -14.79 4.34 6.02
CA VAL A 3 -15.13 3.84 4.67
C VAL A 3 -14.87 4.91 3.61
N ALA A 4 -15.29 6.15 3.87
CA ALA A 4 -15.06 7.26 2.96
C ALA A 4 -13.57 7.52 2.73
N LEU A 5 -12.75 7.45 3.80
CA LEU A 5 -11.30 7.58 3.70
C LEU A 5 -10.68 6.42 2.89
N GLY A 6 -11.19 5.20 3.06
CA GLY A 6 -10.75 4.04 2.29
C GLY A 6 -11.07 4.18 0.80
N LEU A 7 -12.28 4.63 0.47
CA LEU A 7 -12.70 4.89 -0.92
C LEU A 7 -11.87 6.02 -1.55
N ALA A 8 -11.64 7.11 -0.83
CA ALA A 8 -10.79 8.20 -1.30
C ALA A 8 -9.36 7.71 -1.56
N ALA A 9 -8.79 6.93 -0.65
CA ALA A 9 -7.47 6.34 -0.80
C ALA A 9 -7.39 5.40 -2.02
N LEU A 10 -8.42 4.59 -2.26
CA LEU A 10 -8.51 3.72 -3.44
C LEU A 10 -8.51 4.53 -4.74
N VAL A 11 -9.33 5.58 -4.82
CA VAL A 11 -9.42 6.45 -6.00
C VAL A 11 -8.09 7.15 -6.25
N VAL A 12 -7.46 7.71 -5.22
CA VAL A 12 -6.15 8.35 -5.33
C VAL A 12 -5.10 7.33 -5.78
N GLY A 13 -5.13 6.11 -5.25
CA GLY A 13 -4.26 5.02 -5.69
C GLY A 13 -4.45 4.68 -7.18
N LEU A 14 -5.70 4.55 -7.65
CA LEU A 14 -6.01 4.29 -9.06
C LEU A 14 -5.46 5.39 -9.99
N VAL A 15 -5.73 6.65 -9.66
CA VAL A 15 -5.29 7.80 -10.46
C VAL A 15 -3.76 7.90 -10.47
N SER A 16 -3.13 7.76 -9.31
CA SER A 16 -1.68 7.82 -9.16
C SER A 16 -0.98 6.65 -9.86
N GLY A 17 -1.53 5.44 -9.75
CA GLY A 17 -1.02 4.25 -10.45
C GLY A 17 -1.15 4.37 -11.97
N ALA A 18 -2.26 4.90 -12.47
CA ALA A 18 -2.43 5.17 -13.90
C ALA A 18 -1.43 6.23 -14.40
N ALA A 19 -1.26 7.33 -13.68
CA ALA A 19 -0.26 8.35 -14.00
C ALA A 19 1.16 7.77 -13.98
N GLY A 20 1.49 6.97 -12.95
CA GLY A 20 2.77 6.27 -12.85
C GLY A 20 3.04 5.36 -14.04
N THR A 21 2.03 4.60 -14.47
CA THR A 21 2.12 3.73 -15.66
C THR A 21 2.42 4.51 -16.95
N LEU A 22 1.95 5.75 -17.06
CA LEU A 22 2.21 6.59 -18.24
C LEU A 22 3.59 7.24 -18.24
N VAL A 23 4.14 7.56 -17.06
CA VAL A 23 5.42 8.30 -16.97
C VAL A 23 6.64 7.43 -16.62
N HIS A 24 6.46 6.13 -16.34
CA HIS A 24 7.53 5.21 -15.93
C HIS A 24 8.67 5.04 -16.96
N GLN A 25 8.40 5.31 -18.23
CA GLN A 25 9.39 5.20 -19.31
C GLN A 25 10.55 6.20 -19.18
N ARG A 26 10.37 7.26 -18.38
CA ARG A 26 11.43 8.20 -18.06
C ARG A 26 11.93 7.95 -16.63
N TRP A 27 13.21 7.76 -16.42
CA TRP A 27 13.82 7.46 -15.13
C TRP A 27 13.39 8.43 -14.00
N TRP A 28 13.35 9.73 -14.31
CA TRP A 28 12.88 10.72 -13.35
C TRP A 28 11.36 10.59 -13.07
N GLY A 29 10.56 10.24 -14.08
CA GLY A 29 9.12 10.01 -13.94
C GLY A 29 8.84 8.78 -13.07
N LEU A 30 9.59 7.69 -13.26
CA LEU A 30 9.55 6.50 -12.43
C LEU A 30 9.91 6.82 -10.97
N ALA A 31 11.01 7.55 -10.74
CA ALA A 31 11.43 7.95 -9.40
C ALA A 31 10.37 8.81 -8.72
N LEU A 32 9.82 9.82 -9.41
CA LEU A 32 8.77 10.68 -8.88
C LEU A 32 7.49 9.90 -8.55
N ALA A 33 7.05 9.00 -9.43
CA ALA A 33 5.86 8.20 -9.21
C ALA A 33 5.99 7.31 -7.96
N LEU A 34 7.10 6.60 -7.81
CA LEU A 34 7.36 5.76 -6.65
C LEU A 34 7.54 6.57 -5.36
N CYS A 35 8.28 7.68 -5.41
CA CYS A 35 8.43 8.57 -4.25
C CYS A 35 7.08 9.15 -3.80
N ALA A 36 6.26 9.62 -4.73
CA ALA A 36 4.93 10.14 -4.43
C ALA A 36 4.02 9.06 -3.82
N ALA A 37 4.07 7.84 -4.34
CA ALA A 37 3.31 6.71 -3.81
C ALA A 37 3.78 6.32 -2.39
N LEU A 38 5.08 6.29 -2.15
CA LEU A 38 5.65 6.04 -0.81
C LEU A 38 5.27 7.14 0.18
N ALA A 39 5.34 8.41 -0.23
CA ALA A 39 4.93 9.54 0.60
C ALA A 39 3.44 9.46 0.95
N ALA A 40 2.57 9.16 -0.02
CA ALA A 40 1.14 8.96 0.21
C ALA A 40 0.90 7.80 1.18
N LEU A 41 1.61 6.68 1.01
CA LEU A 41 1.51 5.52 1.88
C LEU A 41 1.97 5.84 3.32
N ALA A 42 3.02 6.65 3.48
CA ALA A 42 3.50 7.09 4.78
C ALA A 42 2.51 8.03 5.48
N TRP A 43 1.84 8.88 4.71
CA TRP A 43 0.88 9.87 5.22
C TRP A 43 -0.48 9.27 5.59
N LEU A 44 -0.90 8.20 4.89
CA LEU A 44 -2.15 7.53 5.21
C LEU A 44 -2.09 6.80 6.57
N PRO A 45 -3.20 6.81 7.34
CA PRO A 45 -3.28 6.02 8.57
C PRO A 45 -3.03 4.54 8.29
N ALA A 46 -2.21 3.90 9.11
CA ALA A 46 -1.93 2.47 8.97
C ALA A 46 -3.22 1.65 9.04
N GLY A 47 -3.39 0.67 8.18
CA GLY A 47 -4.55 -0.22 8.12
C GLY A 47 -5.29 -0.17 6.79
N GLY A 48 -6.63 -0.20 6.83
CA GLY A 48 -7.48 -0.28 5.64
C GLY A 48 -7.21 0.77 4.56
N PRO A 49 -7.06 2.08 4.89
CA PRO A 49 -6.78 3.10 3.88
C PRO A 49 -5.46 2.90 3.13
N ARG A 50 -4.40 2.46 3.80
CA ARG A 50 -3.13 2.13 3.14
C ARG A 50 -3.28 0.97 2.17
N LEU A 51 -4.00 -0.07 2.58
CA LEU A 51 -4.25 -1.21 1.72
C LEU A 51 -5.11 -0.81 0.52
N ALA A 52 -6.16 -0.01 0.73
CA ALA A 52 -7.02 0.49 -0.33
C ALA A 52 -6.23 1.31 -1.37
N PHE A 53 -5.33 2.19 -0.92
CA PHE A 53 -4.42 2.93 -1.80
C PHE A 53 -3.51 1.99 -2.61
N ALA A 54 -2.85 1.03 -1.94
CA ALA A 54 -1.94 0.09 -2.60
C ALA A 54 -2.66 -0.79 -3.63
N VAL A 55 -3.86 -1.27 -3.30
CA VAL A 55 -4.70 -2.03 -4.25
C VAL A 55 -5.11 -1.15 -5.42
N GLY A 56 -5.58 0.08 -5.16
CA GLY A 56 -5.91 1.05 -6.21
C GLY A 56 -4.73 1.32 -7.14
N TRP A 57 -3.52 1.49 -6.59
CA TRP A 57 -2.29 1.65 -7.37
C TRP A 57 -1.98 0.43 -8.25
N CYS A 58 -2.10 -0.77 -7.70
CA CYS A 58 -1.76 -2.00 -8.41
C CYS A 58 -2.70 -2.31 -9.59
N VAL A 59 -3.97 -1.89 -9.53
CA VAL A 59 -4.95 -2.17 -10.61
C VAL A 59 -4.48 -1.65 -11.98
N PRO A 60 -4.16 -0.37 -12.17
CA PRO A 60 -3.69 0.13 -13.46
C PRO A 60 -2.29 -0.40 -13.82
N VAL A 61 -1.43 -0.69 -12.83
CA VAL A 61 -0.11 -1.29 -13.06
C VAL A 61 -0.25 -2.70 -13.65
N VAL A 62 -1.07 -3.55 -13.03
CA VAL A 62 -1.34 -4.91 -13.55
C VAL A 62 -2.02 -4.82 -14.92
N ARG A 63 -2.99 -3.92 -15.08
CA ARG A 63 -3.65 -3.71 -16.37
C ARG A 63 -2.68 -3.26 -17.46
N GLY A 64 -1.68 -2.42 -17.09
CA GLY A 64 -0.63 -1.97 -18.00
C GLY A 64 0.39 -3.05 -18.36
N ALA A 65 0.58 -4.03 -17.47
CA ALA A 65 1.46 -5.18 -17.70
C ALA A 65 0.82 -6.29 -18.55
N LEU A 66 -0.52 -6.28 -18.68
CA LEU A 66 -1.24 -7.25 -19.49
C LEU A 66 -1.23 -6.85 -20.97
N GLU A 67 -1.12 -7.85 -21.86
CA GLU A 67 -1.19 -7.68 -23.30
C GLU A 67 -2.54 -7.09 -23.73
N ARG A 68 -2.52 -6.15 -24.66
CA ARG A 68 -3.73 -5.53 -25.21
C ARG A 68 -4.31 -6.37 -26.35
N PRO A 69 -5.64 -6.35 -26.55
CA PRO A 69 -6.25 -6.82 -27.80
C PRO A 69 -5.73 -5.96 -28.95
N GLY A 70 -4.83 -6.48 -29.76
CA GLY A 70 -4.15 -5.75 -30.85
C GLY A 70 -2.62 -5.76 -30.72
N GLY A 71 -2.09 -6.38 -29.67
CA GLY A 71 -0.66 -6.54 -29.39
C GLY A 71 -0.03 -5.34 -28.69
N GLY A 72 0.98 -5.62 -27.90
CA GLY A 72 1.76 -4.63 -27.15
C GLY A 72 1.38 -4.50 -25.69
N PHE A 73 2.37 -4.09 -24.89
CA PHE A 73 2.26 -3.85 -23.45
C PHE A 73 2.42 -2.35 -23.19
N LEU A 74 1.68 -1.81 -22.20
CA LEU A 74 1.91 -0.44 -21.73
C LEU A 74 3.21 -0.34 -20.92
N ILE A 75 3.50 -1.37 -20.15
CA ILE A 75 4.74 -1.51 -19.40
C ILE A 75 5.64 -2.42 -20.23
N SER A 76 6.67 -1.85 -20.84
CA SER A 76 7.64 -2.60 -21.63
C SER A 76 8.48 -3.54 -20.74
N ALA A 77 8.92 -4.66 -21.30
CA ALA A 77 9.79 -5.61 -20.61
C ALA A 77 11.26 -5.14 -20.63
N ASP A 78 11.48 -3.88 -20.26
CA ASP A 78 12.80 -3.25 -20.11
C ASP A 78 13.15 -2.99 -18.63
N ALA A 79 14.33 -2.45 -18.38
CA ALA A 79 14.80 -2.17 -17.03
C ALA A 79 13.87 -1.21 -16.26
N ALA A 80 13.27 -0.22 -16.95
CA ALA A 80 12.34 0.72 -16.33
C ALA A 80 11.02 0.04 -15.96
N GLY A 81 10.45 -0.79 -16.85
CA GLY A 81 9.24 -1.56 -16.59
C GLY A 81 9.40 -2.53 -15.42
N TRP A 82 10.49 -3.30 -15.39
CA TRP A 82 10.79 -4.21 -14.29
C TRP A 82 11.00 -3.48 -12.96
N SER A 83 11.71 -2.33 -12.98
CA SER A 83 11.90 -1.50 -11.77
C SER A 83 10.58 -0.94 -11.26
N PHE A 84 9.66 -0.55 -12.14
CA PHE A 84 8.34 -0.06 -11.79
C PHE A 84 7.46 -1.16 -11.18
N LEU A 85 7.48 -2.36 -11.74
CA LEU A 85 6.76 -3.52 -11.20
C LEU A 85 7.31 -3.92 -9.83
N ALA A 86 8.63 -3.98 -9.68
CA ALA A 86 9.29 -4.28 -8.41
C ALA A 86 8.93 -3.23 -7.33
N GLY A 87 9.00 -1.94 -7.66
CA GLY A 87 8.60 -0.85 -6.77
C GLY A 87 7.14 -0.93 -6.35
N SER A 88 6.25 -1.27 -7.29
CA SER A 88 4.82 -1.47 -7.01
C SER A 88 4.57 -2.67 -6.09
N ALA A 89 5.32 -3.77 -6.27
CA ALA A 89 5.26 -4.92 -5.38
C ALA A 89 5.72 -4.56 -3.96
N VAL A 90 6.81 -3.80 -3.82
CA VAL A 90 7.29 -3.29 -2.52
C VAL A 90 6.22 -2.44 -1.83
N LEU A 91 5.54 -1.54 -2.55
CA LEU A 91 4.44 -0.73 -2.01
C LEU A 91 3.31 -1.60 -1.46
N LEU A 92 2.93 -2.64 -2.20
CA LEU A 92 1.87 -3.56 -1.77
C LEU A 92 2.29 -4.34 -0.53
N VAL A 93 3.50 -4.88 -0.51
CA VAL A 93 4.04 -5.61 0.65
C VAL A 93 4.11 -4.70 1.88
N ALA A 94 4.61 -3.46 1.73
CA ALA A 94 4.66 -2.48 2.82
C ALA A 94 3.26 -2.20 3.39
N ALA A 95 2.24 -2.05 2.52
CA ALA A 95 0.85 -1.87 2.96
C ALA A 95 0.32 -3.09 3.72
N LEU A 96 0.58 -4.30 3.23
CA LEU A 96 0.15 -5.56 3.87
C LEU A 96 0.80 -5.76 5.24
N VAL A 97 2.10 -5.50 5.36
CA VAL A 97 2.83 -5.62 6.65
C VAL A 97 2.23 -4.69 7.69
N THR A 98 1.86 -3.45 7.32
CA THR A 98 1.25 -2.51 8.27
C THR A 98 -0.14 -2.95 8.73
N VAL A 99 -0.89 -3.70 7.93
CA VAL A 99 -2.17 -4.29 8.34
C VAL A 99 -1.94 -5.47 9.28
N GLY A 100 -0.96 -6.33 8.98
CA GLY A 100 -0.60 -7.49 9.81
C GLY A 100 -0.08 -7.11 11.20
N ALA A 101 0.76 -6.09 11.29
CA ALA A 101 1.30 -5.58 12.55
C ALA A 101 0.21 -5.09 13.51
N ARG A 102 -0.82 -4.40 13.01
CA ARG A 102 -1.96 -3.93 13.83
C ARG A 102 -2.81 -5.06 14.41
N ARG A 103 -2.90 -6.20 13.74
CA ARG A 103 -3.67 -7.35 14.23
C ARG A 103 -3.00 -8.08 15.39
N ARG A 104 -1.68 -7.91 15.56
CA ARG A 104 -0.87 -8.60 16.59
C ARG A 104 -0.82 -7.85 17.93
N THR A 105 -1.12 -6.55 17.98
CA THR A 105 -0.94 -5.71 19.17
C THR A 105 -2.01 -5.87 20.28
N PRO A 106 -3.30 -6.24 20.05
CA PRO A 106 -4.30 -6.25 21.11
C PRO A 106 -4.12 -7.36 22.16
N ALA A 107 -3.57 -8.50 21.80
CA ALA A 107 -3.50 -9.67 22.71
C ALA A 107 -2.39 -9.57 23.76
N ALA A 108 -1.27 -8.94 23.43
CA ALA A 108 -0.12 -8.84 24.35
C ALA A 108 -0.37 -7.87 25.50
N THR A 109 -1.07 -6.75 25.26
CA THR A 109 -1.35 -5.70 26.26
C THR A 109 -2.36 -6.17 27.29
N LEU A 110 -3.33 -6.98 26.90
CA LEU A 110 -4.33 -7.54 27.82
C LEU A 110 -3.73 -8.64 28.71
N ARG A 111 -2.80 -9.44 28.19
CA ARG A 111 -2.12 -10.49 28.94
C ARG A 111 -1.18 -9.92 30.01
N GLY A 112 -0.41 -8.87 29.69
CA GLY A 112 0.48 -8.22 30.66
C GLY A 112 -0.27 -7.52 31.80
N ARG A 113 -1.51 -7.09 31.58
CA ARG A 113 -2.34 -6.47 32.61
C ARG A 113 -3.04 -7.49 33.51
N ALA A 114 -3.31 -8.69 33.01
CA ALA A 114 -3.86 -9.78 33.82
C ALA A 114 -2.83 -10.39 34.79
N ASP A 115 -1.55 -10.29 34.46
CA ASP A 115 -0.46 -10.85 35.25
C ASP A 115 0.18 -9.81 36.21
N ASP A 116 -0.36 -8.58 36.30
CA ASP A 116 0.13 -7.56 37.21
C ASP A 116 -0.30 -7.90 38.67
N PRO A 117 0.64 -8.29 39.55
CA PRO A 117 0.34 -8.66 40.94
C PRO A 117 -0.28 -7.52 41.75
N GLY A 118 -0.16 -6.27 41.31
CA GLY A 118 -0.75 -5.09 41.95
C GLY A 118 -2.29 -5.07 41.92
N VAL A 119 -2.92 -5.75 40.95
CA VAL A 119 -4.39 -5.79 40.83
C VAL A 119 -5.02 -6.81 41.78
N ARG A 120 -4.26 -7.78 42.29
CA ARG A 120 -4.75 -8.84 43.19
C ARG A 120 -4.88 -8.41 44.65
N GLY A 121 -4.44 -7.21 45.03
CA GLY A 121 -4.35 -6.73 46.40
C GLY A 121 -5.44 -5.75 46.83
N LEU A 122 -6.52 -5.54 46.08
CA LEU A 122 -7.62 -4.68 46.51
C LEU A 122 -8.57 -5.47 47.42
N PRO A 123 -8.70 -5.07 48.75
CA PRO A 123 -9.67 -5.70 49.65
C PRO A 123 -11.10 -5.37 49.17
N SER A 124 -11.93 -6.38 49.25
CA SER A 124 -13.39 -6.28 49.01
C SER A 124 -14.09 -5.45 50.10
#